data_17fd4b6941d1f8498fc3291514747d44
#
_entry.id   17fd4b6941d1f8498fc3291514747d44
#
_cell.length_a   1.000
_cell.length_b   1.000
_cell.length_c   1.000
_cell.angle_alpha   90.00
_cell.angle_beta   90.00
_cell.angle_gamma   90.00
#
_symmetry.space_group_name_H-M   'P 1'
#
loop_
_entity.id
_entity.type
_entity.pdbx_description
1 polymer ?
#
loop_
_entity_poly.entity_id
_entity_poly.type
_entity_poly.pdbx_seq_one_letter_code
_entity_poly.pdbx_strand_id
1 'polypeptide(L)'
;MTLVMARDGFQVNPSQPLGRQSAGASFLEAYLNYSGNTSHSVVVPNQEEAEWFHAAARGINGEARTKAVNLDRWGDAASSTGSIHVPDPGINHWAWKRMPWGDGAYSIIGIVHTLSSYSVQNSLGKYTSAPIRPWDALICTSQAALKVVEGFLDRQ
;
A
#
# COMPACT_ATOMS: atom_id res chain seq x y z
N MET A 1 7.47 7.70 -3.52
CA MET A 1 6.75 6.51 -2.99
C MET A 1 6.35 5.61 -4.15
N THR A 2 6.55 4.31 -4.01
CA THR A 2 6.10 3.26 -4.95
C THR A 2 4.80 2.64 -4.43
N LEU A 3 3.78 2.50 -5.28
CA LEU A 3 2.53 1.82 -4.92
C LEU A 3 2.62 0.32 -5.21
N VAL A 4 2.01 -0.52 -4.37
CA VAL A 4 1.73 -1.92 -4.72
C VAL A 4 0.35 -2.00 -5.33
N MET A 5 0.26 -2.55 -6.55
CA MET A 5 -1.00 -2.67 -7.26
C MET A 5 -1.86 -3.80 -6.68
N ALA A 6 -3.06 -3.45 -6.30
CA ALA A 6 -4.14 -4.36 -5.97
C ALA A 6 -5.43 -3.75 -6.56
N ARG A 7 -5.69 -4.03 -7.84
CA ARG A 7 -6.77 -3.41 -8.62
C ARG A 7 -8.11 -3.43 -7.91
N ASP A 8 -8.45 -4.55 -7.26
CA ASP A 8 -9.67 -4.69 -6.47
C ASP A 8 -9.73 -3.77 -5.24
N GLY A 9 -8.59 -3.20 -4.83
CA GLY A 9 -8.52 -2.18 -3.77
C GLY A 9 -8.67 -0.75 -4.27
N PHE A 10 -8.50 -0.50 -5.57
CA PHE A 10 -8.54 0.84 -6.18
C PHE A 10 -9.69 1.03 -7.16
N GLN A 11 -10.30 -0.05 -7.62
CA GLN A 11 -11.42 -0.01 -8.57
C GLN A 11 -12.74 -0.24 -7.85
N VAL A 12 -13.63 0.75 -7.89
CA VAL A 12 -14.99 0.62 -7.36
C VAL A 12 -15.81 -0.25 -8.29
N ASN A 13 -16.41 -1.33 -7.75
CA ASN A 13 -17.41 -2.11 -8.48
C ASN A 13 -18.78 -1.41 -8.33
N PRO A 14 -19.39 -0.86 -9.40
CA PRO A 14 -20.65 -0.15 -9.30
C PRO A 14 -21.83 -1.00 -8.83
N SER A 15 -21.79 -2.31 -9.11
CA SER A 15 -22.87 -3.24 -8.73
C SER A 15 -22.78 -3.70 -7.27
N GLN A 16 -21.58 -3.63 -6.66
CA GLN A 16 -21.35 -4.01 -5.27
C GLN A 16 -20.19 -3.19 -4.69
N PRO A 17 -20.42 -1.89 -4.37
CA PRO A 17 -19.38 -1.03 -3.87
C PRO A 17 -18.94 -1.45 -2.47
N LEU A 18 -17.65 -1.64 -2.27
CA LEU A 18 -17.05 -1.91 -0.96
C LEU A 18 -16.34 -0.64 -0.46
N GLY A 19 -16.44 -0.35 0.83
CA GLY A 19 -15.82 0.81 1.44
C GLY A 19 -14.32 0.92 1.20
N ARG A 20 -13.60 -0.22 1.19
CA ARG A 20 -12.17 -0.27 0.87
C ARG A 20 -11.86 0.18 -0.56
N GLN A 21 -12.73 -0.14 -1.53
CA GLN A 21 -12.56 0.25 -2.93
C GLN A 21 -12.75 1.75 -3.10
N SER A 22 -13.79 2.32 -2.47
CA SER A 22 -14.01 3.77 -2.48
C SER A 22 -12.87 4.53 -1.83
N ALA A 23 -12.38 4.05 -0.68
CA ALA A 23 -11.23 4.65 -0.01
C ALA A 23 -9.95 4.56 -0.85
N GLY A 24 -9.69 3.41 -1.47
CA GLY A 24 -8.53 3.22 -2.34
C GLY A 24 -8.59 4.07 -3.61
N ALA A 25 -9.76 4.19 -4.25
CA ALA A 25 -9.97 5.06 -5.41
C ALA A 25 -9.70 6.53 -5.04
N SER A 26 -10.26 7.01 -3.92
CA SER A 26 -10.01 8.38 -3.43
C SER A 26 -8.54 8.60 -3.05
N PHE A 27 -7.89 7.59 -2.46
CA PHE A 27 -6.45 7.66 -2.19
C PHE A 27 -5.64 7.79 -3.48
N LEU A 28 -5.94 6.97 -4.49
CA LEU A 28 -5.23 7.01 -5.78
C LEU A 28 -5.42 8.36 -6.46
N GLU A 29 -6.64 8.90 -6.47
CA GLU A 29 -6.94 10.23 -6.99
C GLU A 29 -6.14 11.33 -6.27
N ALA A 30 -6.17 11.32 -4.95
CA ALA A 30 -5.42 12.28 -4.14
C ALA A 30 -3.89 12.16 -4.35
N TYR A 31 -3.38 10.93 -4.41
CA TYR A 31 -1.96 10.67 -4.65
C TYR A 31 -1.49 11.20 -6.01
N LEU A 32 -2.24 10.95 -7.08
CA LEU A 32 -1.88 11.38 -8.43
C LEU A 32 -1.96 12.90 -8.62
N ASN A 33 -2.89 13.56 -7.91
CA ASN A 33 -3.09 15.00 -8.04
C ASN A 33 -2.25 15.84 -7.07
N TYR A 34 -1.97 15.33 -5.86
CA TYR A 34 -1.44 16.16 -4.77
C TYR A 34 -0.11 15.68 -4.16
N SER A 35 0.46 14.58 -4.61
CA SER A 35 1.73 14.08 -4.06
C SER A 35 2.95 14.96 -4.38
N GLY A 36 2.81 15.94 -5.27
CA GLY A 36 3.91 16.77 -5.77
C GLY A 36 4.88 16.03 -6.70
N ASN A 37 4.63 14.77 -7.02
CA ASN A 37 5.46 13.98 -7.93
C ASN A 37 4.95 14.10 -9.38
N THR A 38 5.87 14.24 -10.31
CA THR A 38 5.56 14.19 -11.75
C THR A 38 5.62 12.77 -12.32
N SER A 39 6.18 11.81 -11.55
CA SER A 39 6.31 10.42 -11.95
C SER A 39 5.89 9.49 -10.81
N HIS A 40 5.02 8.55 -11.10
CA HIS A 40 4.41 7.62 -10.14
C HIS A 40 4.83 6.19 -10.46
N SER A 41 5.54 5.57 -9.51
CA SER A 41 5.99 4.18 -9.61
C SER A 41 4.94 3.25 -9.04
N VAL A 42 4.66 2.14 -9.73
CA VAL A 42 3.75 1.10 -9.30
C VAL A 42 4.35 -0.28 -9.52
N VAL A 43 4.24 -1.13 -8.52
CA VAL A 43 4.60 -2.55 -8.63
C VAL A 43 3.35 -3.32 -9.04
N VAL A 44 3.45 -4.09 -10.12
CA VAL A 44 2.35 -4.82 -10.73
C VAL A 44 2.67 -6.30 -10.89
N PRO A 45 1.68 -7.20 -10.77
CA PRO A 45 1.89 -8.63 -10.97
C PRO A 45 2.03 -9.03 -12.45
N ASN A 46 1.46 -8.25 -13.36
CA ASN A 46 1.43 -8.56 -14.79
C ASN A 46 1.19 -7.30 -15.64
N GLN A 47 1.23 -7.49 -16.96
CA GLN A 47 1.07 -6.42 -17.94
C GLN A 47 -0.37 -5.84 -17.95
N GLU A 48 -1.39 -6.64 -17.73
CA GLU A 48 -2.79 -6.17 -17.69
C GLU A 48 -3.00 -5.15 -16.58
N GLU A 49 -2.45 -5.43 -15.39
CA GLU A 49 -2.51 -4.50 -14.26
C GLU A 49 -1.71 -3.22 -14.51
N ALA A 50 -0.60 -3.31 -15.23
CA ALA A 50 0.16 -2.12 -15.65
C ALA A 50 -0.67 -1.24 -16.59
N GLU A 51 -1.30 -1.82 -17.59
CA GLU A 51 -2.15 -1.12 -18.56
C GLU A 51 -3.36 -0.46 -17.90
N TRP A 52 -4.01 -1.19 -16.99
CA TRP A 52 -5.09 -0.65 -16.19
C TRP A 52 -4.63 0.57 -15.37
N PHE A 53 -3.51 0.46 -14.67
CA PHE A 53 -2.98 1.56 -13.85
C PHE A 53 -2.63 2.78 -14.72
N HIS A 54 -1.98 2.58 -15.86
CA HIS A 54 -1.65 3.65 -16.80
C HIS A 54 -2.90 4.36 -17.33
N ALA A 55 -3.95 3.61 -17.63
CA ALA A 55 -5.22 4.17 -18.09
C ALA A 55 -5.94 4.94 -16.97
N ALA A 56 -6.02 4.36 -15.77
CA ALA A 56 -6.62 4.99 -14.60
C ALA A 56 -5.90 6.30 -14.22
N ALA A 57 -4.56 6.27 -14.19
CA ALA A 57 -3.75 7.43 -13.86
C ALA A 57 -3.97 8.58 -14.85
N ARG A 58 -4.00 8.28 -16.16
CA ARG A 58 -4.29 9.29 -17.19
C ARG A 58 -5.70 9.85 -17.10
N GLY A 59 -6.68 9.03 -16.70
CA GLY A 59 -8.06 9.47 -16.50
C GLY A 59 -8.20 10.40 -15.30
N ILE A 60 -7.39 10.22 -14.25
CA ILE A 60 -7.39 11.05 -13.03
C ILE A 60 -6.58 12.34 -13.25
N ASN A 61 -5.37 12.20 -13.77
CA ASN A 61 -4.45 13.30 -14.02
C ASN A 61 -3.75 13.08 -15.37
N GLY A 62 -4.16 13.82 -16.39
CA GLY A 62 -3.65 13.68 -17.76
C GLY A 62 -2.15 13.93 -17.91
N GLU A 63 -1.51 14.61 -16.96
CA GLU A 63 -0.08 14.90 -16.94
C GLU A 63 0.72 13.85 -16.15
N ALA A 64 0.06 12.93 -15.45
CA ALA A 64 0.72 11.92 -14.63
C ALA A 64 1.57 10.97 -15.48
N ARG A 65 2.87 10.95 -15.21
CA ARG A 65 3.78 9.95 -15.78
C ARG A 65 3.79 8.74 -14.85
N THR A 66 3.64 7.57 -15.41
CA THR A 66 3.58 6.33 -14.65
C THR A 66 4.66 5.35 -15.10
N LYS A 67 5.25 4.65 -14.13
CA LYS A 67 6.26 3.62 -14.36
C LYS A 67 5.81 2.33 -13.66
N ALA A 68 5.41 1.35 -14.44
CA ALA A 68 5.13 0.01 -13.94
C ALA A 68 6.43 -0.79 -13.77
N VAL A 69 6.53 -1.52 -12.67
CA VAL A 69 7.67 -2.38 -12.33
C VAL A 69 7.11 -3.76 -11.99
N ASN A 70 7.71 -4.81 -12.53
CA ASN A 70 7.31 -6.18 -12.21
C ASN A 70 7.53 -6.51 -10.73
N LEU A 71 6.75 -7.45 -10.22
CA LEU A 71 6.75 -7.84 -8.82
C LEU A 71 8.11 -8.40 -8.34
N ASP A 72 8.93 -8.97 -9.22
CA ASP A 72 10.28 -9.46 -8.92
C ASP A 72 11.30 -8.33 -8.64
N ARG A 73 11.02 -7.11 -9.12
CA ARG A 73 11.88 -5.92 -8.96
C ARG A 73 11.30 -4.86 -8.02
N TRP A 74 10.34 -5.22 -7.21
CA TRP A 74 9.65 -4.29 -6.32
C TRP A 74 10.59 -3.57 -5.34
N GLY A 75 11.59 -4.27 -4.79
CA GLY A 75 12.51 -3.71 -3.81
C GLY A 75 13.44 -2.64 -4.41
N ASP A 76 13.86 -2.80 -5.67
CA ASP A 76 14.62 -1.76 -6.39
C ASP A 76 13.77 -0.50 -6.59
N ALA A 77 12.49 -0.68 -6.96
CA ALA A 77 11.56 0.42 -7.12
C ALA A 77 11.29 1.15 -5.80
N ALA A 78 11.07 0.39 -4.72
CA ALA A 78 10.86 0.94 -3.38
C ALA A 78 12.09 1.71 -2.88
N SER A 79 13.29 1.14 -3.05
CA SER A 79 14.57 1.78 -2.67
C SER A 79 14.80 3.08 -3.45
N SER A 80 14.50 3.10 -4.74
CA SER A 80 14.68 4.30 -5.58
C SER A 80 13.75 5.45 -5.20
N THR A 81 12.59 5.16 -4.60
CA THR A 81 11.59 6.16 -4.17
C THR A 81 11.58 6.41 -2.66
N GLY A 82 12.34 5.64 -1.89
CA GLY A 82 12.46 5.76 -0.43
C GLY A 82 11.28 5.19 0.35
N SER A 83 10.19 4.77 -0.30
CA SER A 83 9.05 4.16 0.38
C SER A 83 8.16 3.32 -0.55
N ILE A 84 7.47 2.33 0.05
CA ILE A 84 6.46 1.53 -0.61
C ILE A 84 5.12 1.62 0.14
N HIS A 85 4.04 1.85 -0.58
CA HIS A 85 2.68 1.81 -0.03
C HIS A 85 1.99 0.51 -0.41
N VAL A 86 1.51 -0.20 0.61
CA VAL A 86 0.75 -1.44 0.46
C VAL A 86 -0.72 -1.18 0.84
N PRO A 87 -1.69 -1.67 0.05
CA PRO A 87 -3.10 -1.33 0.22
C PRO A 87 -3.80 -2.13 1.33
N ASP A 88 -3.04 -2.66 2.26
CA ASP A 88 -3.51 -3.46 3.39
C ASP A 88 -2.60 -3.29 4.63
N PRO A 89 -2.96 -3.82 5.80
CA PRO A 89 -2.13 -3.75 6.99
C PRO A 89 -0.99 -4.77 7.03
N GLY A 90 -0.70 -5.47 5.95
CA GLY A 90 0.30 -6.55 5.88
C GLY A 90 1.77 -6.09 5.88
N ILE A 91 2.11 -4.96 6.51
CA ILE A 91 3.49 -4.42 6.52
C ILE A 91 4.51 -5.40 7.11
N ASN A 92 4.09 -6.30 8.00
CA ASN A 92 4.93 -7.36 8.53
C ASN A 92 5.52 -8.27 7.44
N HIS A 93 4.70 -8.64 6.46
CA HIS A 93 5.13 -9.45 5.33
C HIS A 93 6.16 -8.70 4.45
N TRP A 94 5.92 -7.43 4.20
CA TRP A 94 6.82 -6.59 3.43
C TRP A 94 8.10 -6.24 4.18
N ALA A 95 8.06 -6.19 5.52
CA ALA A 95 9.25 -6.01 6.35
C ALA A 95 10.21 -7.20 6.20
N TRP A 96 9.72 -8.43 6.20
CA TRP A 96 10.54 -9.61 5.90
C TRP A 96 11.08 -9.58 4.46
N LYS A 97 10.27 -9.18 3.51
CA LYS A 97 10.70 -9.04 2.11
C LYS A 97 11.77 -7.97 1.91
N ARG A 98 11.82 -6.93 2.75
CA ARG A 98 12.83 -5.86 2.67
C ARG A 98 14.24 -6.33 3.00
N MET A 99 14.39 -7.38 3.80
CA MET A 99 15.69 -7.83 4.33
C MET A 99 16.82 -7.92 3.29
N PRO A 100 16.62 -8.44 2.07
CA PRO A 100 17.69 -8.49 1.06
C PRO A 100 18.26 -7.14 0.63
N TRP A 101 17.48 -6.07 0.76
CA TRP A 101 17.92 -4.69 0.45
C TRP A 101 18.45 -3.93 1.67
N GLY A 102 18.30 -4.52 2.86
CA GLY A 102 18.66 -3.91 4.14
C GLY A 102 17.49 -3.15 4.77
N ASP A 103 17.49 -3.12 6.09
CA ASP A 103 16.41 -2.54 6.91
C ASP A 103 16.09 -1.08 6.57
N GLY A 104 17.12 -0.27 6.30
CA GLY A 104 17.01 1.16 6.02
C GLY A 104 16.78 1.50 4.54
N ALA A 105 16.60 0.51 3.65
CA ALA A 105 16.51 0.75 2.22
C ALA A 105 15.30 1.61 1.82
N TYR A 106 14.16 1.45 2.50
CA TYR A 106 12.92 2.22 2.30
C TYR A 106 11.96 2.01 3.46
N SER A 107 11.00 2.92 3.60
CA SER A 107 9.87 2.79 4.54
C SER A 107 8.72 1.99 3.94
N ILE A 108 7.99 1.26 4.78
CA ILE A 108 6.79 0.53 4.39
C ILE A 108 5.58 1.25 4.99
N ILE A 109 4.60 1.57 4.17
CA ILE A 109 3.37 2.26 4.58
C ILE A 109 2.20 1.36 4.27
N GLY A 110 1.49 0.92 5.29
CA GLY A 110 0.25 0.14 5.16
C GLY A 110 -0.97 0.96 5.53
N ILE A 111 -2.15 0.42 5.26
CA ILE A 111 -3.42 1.06 5.60
C ILE A 111 -4.43 0.05 6.11
N VAL A 112 -5.20 0.43 7.14
CA VAL A 112 -6.27 -0.38 7.72
C VAL A 112 -7.61 0.05 7.13
N HIS A 113 -8.23 -0.82 6.33
CA HIS A 113 -9.59 -0.64 5.82
C HIS A 113 -10.62 -1.45 6.60
N THR A 114 -10.21 -2.57 7.20
CA THR A 114 -11.05 -3.43 8.03
C THR A 114 -10.22 -4.10 9.11
N LEU A 115 -10.85 -4.41 10.24
CA LEU A 115 -10.23 -5.10 11.37
C LEU A 115 -10.95 -6.43 11.70
N SER A 116 -12.03 -6.73 10.99
CA SER A 116 -12.89 -7.89 11.27
C SER A 116 -12.43 -9.17 10.59
N SER A 117 -11.55 -9.10 9.57
CA SER A 117 -11.10 -10.31 8.89
C SER A 117 -9.98 -11.02 9.65
N TYR A 118 -10.01 -12.35 9.65
CA TYR A 118 -8.97 -13.18 10.26
C TYR A 118 -7.56 -12.86 9.72
N SER A 119 -7.44 -12.64 8.42
CA SER A 119 -6.15 -12.32 7.78
C SER A 119 -5.53 -11.02 8.30
N VAL A 120 -6.36 -10.00 8.52
CA VAL A 120 -5.91 -8.71 9.10
C VAL A 120 -5.48 -8.89 10.54
N GLN A 121 -6.29 -9.57 11.37
CA GLN A 121 -5.95 -9.82 12.77
C GLN A 121 -4.67 -10.66 12.90
N ASN A 122 -4.52 -11.70 12.09
CA ASN A 122 -3.31 -12.51 12.05
C ASN A 122 -2.07 -11.72 11.58
N SER A 123 -2.26 -10.76 10.67
CA SER A 123 -1.18 -9.88 10.23
C SER A 123 -0.74 -8.95 11.36
N LEU A 124 -1.68 -8.28 12.03
CA LEU A 124 -1.39 -7.41 13.18
C LEU A 124 -0.71 -8.18 14.32
N GLY A 125 -1.17 -9.41 14.60
CA GLY A 125 -0.56 -10.29 15.61
C GLY A 125 0.90 -10.68 15.34
N LYS A 126 1.40 -10.49 14.13
CA LYS A 126 2.79 -10.77 13.74
C LYS A 126 3.70 -9.54 13.72
N TYR A 127 3.19 -8.36 14.09
CA TYR A 127 3.99 -7.14 14.03
C TYR A 127 5.18 -7.16 14.96
N THR A 128 5.01 -7.67 16.18
CA THR A 128 6.08 -7.75 17.18
C THR A 128 7.19 -8.72 16.82
N SER A 129 6.90 -9.73 15.99
CA SER A 129 7.88 -10.73 15.53
C SER A 129 8.52 -10.38 14.18
N ALA A 130 7.99 -9.38 13.46
CA ALA A 130 8.50 -8.97 12.16
C ALA A 130 9.54 -7.84 12.28
N PRO A 131 10.47 -7.70 11.32
CA PRO A 131 11.47 -6.64 11.31
C PRO A 131 10.88 -5.29 10.85
N ILE A 132 9.76 -4.90 11.48
CA ILE A 132 9.17 -3.57 11.34
C ILE A 132 10.07 -2.56 12.06
N ARG A 133 10.23 -1.38 11.48
CA ARG A 133 11.15 -0.36 11.97
C ARG A 133 10.40 0.94 12.30
N PRO A 134 10.99 1.83 13.12
CA PRO A 134 10.34 3.09 13.51
C PRO A 134 9.98 4.04 12.35
N TRP A 135 10.55 3.82 11.18
CA TRP A 135 10.23 4.58 9.96
C TRP A 135 9.15 3.91 9.08
N ASP A 136 8.64 2.74 9.49
CA ASP A 136 7.47 2.12 8.86
C ASP A 136 6.20 2.71 9.48
N ALA A 137 5.11 2.74 8.72
CA ALA A 137 3.86 3.35 9.16
C ALA A 137 2.65 2.49 8.84
N LEU A 138 1.66 2.53 9.72
CA LEU A 138 0.33 2.00 9.48
C LEU A 138 -0.71 3.12 9.59
N ILE A 139 -1.36 3.43 8.49
CA ILE A 139 -2.44 4.42 8.45
C ILE A 139 -3.70 3.79 9.04
N CYS A 140 -4.16 4.31 10.16
CA CYS A 140 -5.45 3.96 10.76
C CYS A 140 -6.51 4.95 10.28
N THR A 141 -7.53 4.46 9.58
CA THR A 141 -8.56 5.31 8.93
C THR A 141 -9.56 5.93 9.91
N SER A 142 -9.48 5.59 11.19
CA SER A 142 -10.32 6.15 12.26
C SER A 142 -9.67 5.98 13.63
N GLN A 143 -10.13 6.76 14.61
CA GLN A 143 -9.72 6.61 16.01
C GLN A 143 -10.09 5.23 16.58
N ALA A 144 -11.22 4.65 16.12
CA ALA A 144 -11.61 3.30 16.50
C ALA A 144 -10.61 2.26 15.96
N ALA A 145 -10.19 2.40 14.71
CA ALA A 145 -9.17 1.53 14.13
C ALA A 145 -7.83 1.65 14.86
N LEU A 146 -7.41 2.86 15.19
CA LEU A 146 -6.18 3.11 15.96
C LEU A 146 -6.22 2.38 17.31
N LYS A 147 -7.27 2.57 18.11
CA LYS A 147 -7.44 1.91 19.42
C LYS A 147 -7.39 0.39 19.34
N VAL A 148 -7.96 -0.19 18.28
CA VAL A 148 -7.92 -1.64 18.09
C VAL A 148 -6.51 -2.10 17.75
N VAL A 149 -5.81 -1.41 16.87
CA VAL A 149 -4.40 -1.71 16.52
C VAL A 149 -3.50 -1.61 17.74
N GLU A 150 -3.58 -0.51 18.50
CA GLU A 150 -2.86 -0.34 19.77
C GLU A 150 -3.14 -1.50 20.74
N GLY A 151 -4.41 -1.86 20.93
CA GLY A 151 -4.78 -2.98 21.79
C GLY A 151 -4.28 -4.35 21.32
N PHE A 152 -3.98 -4.53 20.03
CA PHE A 152 -3.27 -5.72 19.54
C PHE A 152 -1.78 -5.69 19.87
N LEU A 153 -1.15 -4.53 19.78
CA LEU A 153 0.29 -4.37 20.04
C LEU A 153 0.62 -4.44 21.55
N ASP A 154 -0.24 -3.88 22.40
CA ASP A 154 -0.05 -3.86 23.85
C ASP A 154 -0.20 -5.25 24.52
N ARG A 155 -0.85 -6.20 23.85
CA ARG A 155 -1.12 -7.55 24.40
C ARG A 155 -0.08 -8.59 23.99
N GLN A 156 0.93 -8.23 23.26
CA GLN A 156 2.01 -9.09 22.77
C GLN A 156 3.34 -8.81 23.48
#